data_04a65cf142f41e8038e645380707acd8
#
_entry.id   04a65cf142f41e8038e645380707acd8
#
_cell.length_a   1.000
_cell.length_b   1.000
_cell.length_c   1.000
_cell.angle_alpha   90.00
_cell.angle_beta   90.00
_cell.angle_gamma   90.00
#
_symmetry.space_group_name_H-M   'P 1'
#
loop_
_entity.id
_entity.type
_entity.pdbx_description
1 polymer ?
#
loop_
_entity_poly.entity_id
_entity_poly.type
_entity_poly.pdbx_seq_one_letter_code
_entity_poly.pdbx_strand_id
1 'polypeptide(L)'
;ASDVYKRQMLDGKRGTASTILYDAFDQIKEQTGNDPLEVFEEAMKNVMPVLEVKARRVGGSNYQVPIEVRPDRKTTLGLRWIVQYARSRGEHTMSDRLAREIMDAANNTGASVKKREDTHRMAEANRAFAHYRW
;
A
#
# COMPACT_ATOMS: atom_id res chain seq x y z
N ALA A 1 2.39 -7.03 -10.62
CA ALA A 1 2.82 -6.12 -9.53
C ALA A 1 3.80 -5.06 -10.03
N SER A 2 4.82 -5.44 -10.81
CA SER A 2 5.79 -4.45 -11.32
C SER A 2 5.14 -3.44 -12.28
N ASP A 3 4.16 -3.86 -13.08
CA ASP A 3 3.45 -2.94 -13.97
C ASP A 3 2.65 -1.90 -13.18
N VAL A 4 2.01 -2.32 -12.09
CA VAL A 4 1.27 -1.41 -11.23
C VAL A 4 2.24 -0.43 -10.55
N TYR A 5 3.39 -0.92 -10.08
CA TYR A 5 4.43 -0.07 -9.50
C TYR A 5 4.91 0.99 -10.49
N LYS A 6 5.18 0.57 -11.73
CA LYS A 6 5.64 1.49 -12.78
C LYS A 6 4.62 2.60 -13.05
N ARG A 7 3.33 2.27 -12.99
CA ARG A 7 2.26 3.26 -13.17
C ARG A 7 2.16 4.26 -12.00
N GLN A 8 2.61 3.86 -10.81
CA GLN A 8 2.60 4.73 -9.64
C GLN A 8 3.76 5.72 -9.62
N MET A 9 4.75 5.54 -10.47
CA MET A 9 5.87 6.47 -10.54
C MET A 9 5.45 7.77 -11.19
N LEU A 10 5.84 8.88 -10.58
CA LEU A 10 5.63 10.21 -11.13
C LEU A 10 6.49 10.39 -12.39
N ASP A 11 6.06 11.29 -13.27
CA ASP A 11 6.79 11.68 -14.49
C ASP A 11 6.83 10.60 -15.58
N GLY A 12 6.14 9.48 -15.40
CA GLY A 12 6.07 8.43 -16.40
C GLY A 12 7.40 7.77 -16.75
N LYS A 13 8.39 7.85 -15.87
CA LYS A 13 9.74 7.33 -16.11
C LYS A 13 9.82 5.83 -15.82
N ARG A 14 9.25 5.04 -16.72
CA ARG A 14 9.19 3.58 -16.54
C ARG A 14 10.56 2.91 -16.43
N GLY A 15 11.54 3.37 -17.22
CA GLY A 15 12.89 2.82 -17.15
C GLY A 15 13.53 3.05 -15.79
N THR A 16 13.40 4.26 -15.25
CA THR A 16 13.89 4.59 -13.91
C THR A 16 13.15 3.80 -12.85
N ALA A 17 11.82 3.68 -12.99
CA ALA A 17 11.01 2.90 -12.04
C ALA A 17 11.42 1.43 -12.02
N SER A 18 11.69 0.84 -13.19
CA SER A 18 12.16 -0.54 -13.28
C SER A 18 13.49 -0.73 -12.57
N THR A 19 14.44 0.18 -12.79
CA THR A 19 15.75 0.13 -12.16
C THR A 19 15.63 0.22 -10.65
N ILE A 20 14.82 1.15 -10.15
CA ILE A 20 14.57 1.30 -8.72
C ILE A 20 13.99 0.02 -8.12
N LEU A 21 13.02 -0.58 -8.79
CA LEU A 21 12.37 -1.80 -8.30
C LEU A 21 13.35 -2.97 -8.25
N TYR A 22 14.13 -3.17 -9.31
CA TYR A 22 15.13 -4.25 -9.35
C TYR A 22 16.22 -4.05 -8.31
N ASP A 23 16.71 -2.82 -8.15
CA ASP A 23 17.71 -2.50 -7.11
C ASP A 23 17.15 -2.75 -5.71
N ALA A 24 15.90 -2.38 -5.48
CA ALA A 24 15.24 -2.64 -4.20
C ALA A 24 15.14 -4.14 -3.93
N PHE A 25 14.79 -4.94 -4.94
CA PHE A 25 14.70 -6.39 -4.80
C PHE A 25 16.08 -7.01 -4.54
N ASP A 26 17.13 -6.51 -5.19
CA ASP A 26 18.50 -6.98 -4.93
C ASP A 26 18.89 -6.70 -3.48
N GLN A 27 18.57 -5.54 -2.95
CA GLN A 27 18.83 -5.19 -1.56
C GLN A 27 18.05 -6.08 -0.59
N ILE A 28 16.82 -6.39 -0.89
CA ILE A 28 15.99 -7.28 -0.06
C ILE A 28 16.62 -8.66 0.00
N LYS A 29 17.01 -9.20 -1.14
CA LYS A 29 17.67 -10.51 -1.21
C LYS A 29 18.97 -10.52 -0.41
N GLU A 30 19.78 -9.47 -0.55
CA GLU A 30 21.05 -9.35 0.14
C GLU A 30 20.87 -9.26 1.66
N GLN A 31 19.90 -8.49 2.11
CA GLN A 31 19.70 -8.25 3.55
C GLN A 31 18.92 -9.35 4.25
N THR A 32 17.94 -9.96 3.58
CA THR A 32 17.09 -10.99 4.20
C THR A 32 17.53 -12.42 3.86
N GLY A 33 18.23 -12.60 2.75
CA GLY A 33 18.57 -13.93 2.24
C GLY A 33 17.40 -14.68 1.61
N ASN A 34 16.23 -14.07 1.55
CA ASN A 34 15.01 -14.65 1.00
C ASN A 34 14.75 -14.16 -0.40
N ASP A 35 13.88 -14.86 -1.13
CA ASP A 35 13.43 -14.42 -2.45
C ASP A 35 12.72 -13.08 -2.32
N PRO A 36 13.19 -12.03 -3.02
CA PRO A 36 12.56 -10.71 -2.94
C PRO A 36 11.08 -10.71 -3.31
N LEU A 37 10.68 -11.55 -4.24
CA LEU A 37 9.28 -11.64 -4.66
C LEU A 37 8.40 -12.18 -3.53
N GLU A 38 8.89 -13.17 -2.79
CA GLU A 38 8.17 -13.70 -1.64
C GLU A 38 8.03 -12.64 -0.53
N VAL A 39 9.10 -11.90 -0.27
CA VAL A 39 9.08 -10.80 0.70
C VAL A 39 8.08 -9.74 0.26
N PHE A 40 8.08 -9.38 -1.01
CA PHE A 40 7.14 -8.41 -1.58
C PHE A 40 5.69 -8.88 -1.46
N GLU A 41 5.43 -10.15 -1.75
CA GLU A 41 4.08 -10.71 -1.63
C GLU A 41 3.58 -10.68 -0.18
N GLU A 42 4.44 -10.99 0.77
CA GLU A 42 4.09 -10.91 2.19
C GLU A 42 3.84 -9.46 2.60
N ALA A 43 4.66 -8.53 2.12
CA ALA A 43 4.46 -7.10 2.36
C ALA A 43 3.10 -6.64 1.83
N MET A 44 2.77 -7.01 0.59
CA MET A 44 1.49 -6.66 -0.01
C MET A 44 0.32 -7.24 0.77
N LYS A 45 0.42 -8.50 1.19
CA LYS A 45 -0.59 -9.14 2.01
C LYS A 45 -0.86 -8.37 3.30
N ASN A 46 0.19 -7.84 3.93
CA ASN A 46 0.09 -7.10 5.17
C ASN A 46 -0.43 -5.66 4.98
N VAL A 47 -0.31 -5.10 3.78
CA VAL A 47 -0.67 -3.71 3.48
C VAL A 47 -2.03 -3.59 2.81
N MET A 48 -2.44 -4.58 2.01
CA MET A 48 -3.70 -4.51 1.27
C MET A 48 -4.91 -4.43 2.21
N PRO A 49 -5.75 -3.39 2.08
CA PRO A 49 -6.92 -3.27 2.94
C PRO A 49 -8.07 -4.15 2.47
N VAL A 50 -8.88 -4.65 3.40
CA VAL A 50 -10.12 -5.40 3.08
C VAL A 50 -11.31 -4.47 3.05
N LEU A 51 -11.25 -3.38 3.83
CA LEU A 51 -12.33 -2.40 3.95
C LEU A 51 -11.78 -1.00 3.71
N GLU A 52 -12.59 -0.15 3.13
CA GLU A 52 -12.34 1.29 3.04
C GLU A 52 -13.63 2.05 3.33
N VAL A 53 -13.56 3.35 3.47
CA VAL A 53 -14.75 4.18 3.65
C VAL A 53 -14.94 5.06 2.44
N LYS A 54 -16.20 5.20 2.01
CA LYS A 54 -16.58 6.12 0.94
C LYS A 54 -17.60 7.10 1.48
N ALA A 55 -17.47 8.36 1.05
CA ALA A 55 -18.44 9.38 1.41
C ALA A 55 -19.75 9.13 0.67
N ARG A 56 -20.85 9.22 1.39
CA ARG A 56 -22.18 9.14 0.81
C ARG A 56 -23.04 10.22 1.43
N ARG A 57 -23.79 10.93 0.58
CA ARG A 57 -24.69 11.98 1.03
C ARG A 57 -26.09 11.40 1.22
N VAL A 58 -26.62 11.52 2.43
CA VAL A 58 -27.96 11.05 2.78
C VAL A 58 -28.66 12.15 3.58
N GLY A 59 -29.81 12.59 3.09
CA GLY A 59 -30.61 13.62 3.78
C GLY A 59 -29.87 14.93 4.03
N GLY A 60 -28.98 15.33 3.12
CA GLY A 60 -28.18 16.55 3.26
C GLY A 60 -26.95 16.43 4.13
N SER A 61 -26.75 15.29 4.76
CA SER A 61 -25.56 15.00 5.58
C SER A 61 -24.60 14.07 4.85
N ASN A 62 -23.31 14.25 5.08
CA ASN A 62 -22.27 13.37 4.53
C ASN A 62 -21.93 12.30 5.53
N TYR A 63 -21.96 11.05 5.10
CA TYR A 63 -21.55 9.90 5.91
C TYR A 63 -20.40 9.18 5.24
N GLN A 64 -19.48 8.65 6.04
CA GLN A 64 -18.43 7.77 5.56
C GLN A 64 -18.88 6.33 5.74
N VAL A 65 -19.14 5.65 4.64
CA VAL A 65 -19.74 4.31 4.66
C VAL A 65 -18.65 3.28 4.40
N PRO A 66 -18.47 2.27 5.28
CA PRO A 66 -17.50 1.20 5.04
C PRO A 66 -17.98 0.29 3.92
N ILE A 67 -17.07 -0.04 3.02
CA ILE A 67 -17.33 -0.96 1.91
C ILE A 67 -16.17 -1.93 1.77
N GLU A 68 -16.45 -3.10 1.21
CA GLU A 68 -15.40 -4.05 0.87
C GLU A 68 -14.59 -3.55 -0.31
N VAL A 69 -13.28 -3.76 -0.25
CA VAL A 69 -12.37 -3.38 -1.34
C VAL A 69 -12.30 -4.52 -2.34
N ARG A 70 -12.49 -4.22 -3.61
CA ARG A 70 -12.37 -5.21 -4.70
C ARG A 70 -10.91 -5.68 -4.81
N PRO A 71 -10.67 -6.94 -5.26
CA PRO A 71 -9.31 -7.49 -5.34
C PRO A 71 -8.33 -6.63 -6.15
N ASP A 72 -8.76 -6.10 -7.30
CA ASP A 72 -7.91 -5.25 -8.14
C ASP A 72 -7.56 -3.94 -7.42
N ARG A 73 -8.50 -3.35 -6.70
CA ARG A 73 -8.27 -2.14 -5.94
C ARG A 73 -7.40 -2.39 -4.70
N LYS A 74 -7.50 -3.57 -4.08
CA LYS A 74 -6.62 -3.95 -2.97
C LYS A 74 -5.16 -3.87 -3.39
N THR A 75 -4.84 -4.46 -4.52
CA THR A 75 -3.47 -4.45 -5.07
C THR A 75 -3.02 -3.02 -5.35
N THR A 76 -3.86 -2.23 -6.00
CA THR A 76 -3.55 -0.83 -6.33
C THR A 76 -3.32 0.00 -5.07
N LEU A 77 -4.20 -0.12 -4.07
CA LEU A 77 -4.06 0.63 -2.83
C LEU A 77 -2.84 0.21 -2.04
N GLY A 78 -2.61 -1.09 -1.91
CA GLY A 78 -1.44 -1.60 -1.18
C GLY A 78 -0.14 -1.08 -1.78
N LEU A 79 -0.02 -1.18 -3.10
CA LEU A 79 1.18 -0.72 -3.78
C LEU A 79 1.33 0.80 -3.72
N ARG A 80 0.23 1.54 -3.88
CA ARG A 80 0.24 3.00 -3.77
C ARG A 80 0.75 3.44 -2.40
N TRP A 81 0.30 2.80 -1.35
CA TRP A 81 0.73 3.14 0.00
C TRP A 81 2.19 2.80 0.24
N ILE A 82 2.66 1.65 -0.23
CA ILE A 82 4.08 1.28 -0.13
C ILE A 82 4.94 2.34 -0.81
N VAL A 83 4.60 2.73 -2.04
CA VAL A 83 5.37 3.74 -2.78
C VAL A 83 5.30 5.10 -2.10
N GLN A 84 4.12 5.50 -1.67
CA GLN A 84 3.91 6.80 -1.00
C GLN A 84 4.75 6.92 0.26
N TYR A 85 4.72 5.90 1.10
CA TYR A 85 5.47 5.95 2.37
C TYR A 85 6.95 5.68 2.18
N ALA A 86 7.33 4.95 1.13
CA ALA A 86 8.74 4.84 0.76
C ALA A 86 9.31 6.21 0.41
N ARG A 87 8.58 7.03 -0.34
CA ARG A 87 9.02 8.40 -0.67
C ARG A 87 9.21 9.28 0.55
N SER A 88 8.47 9.02 1.61
CA SER A 88 8.54 9.81 2.85
C SER A 88 9.66 9.38 3.78
N ARG A 89 10.37 8.29 3.47
CA ARG A 89 11.46 7.79 4.31
C ARG A 89 12.71 8.62 4.13
N GLY A 90 13.60 8.54 5.14
CA GLY A 90 14.85 9.29 5.15
C GLY A 90 16.05 8.59 4.55
N GLU A 91 15.93 7.39 4.04
CA GLU A 91 17.05 6.68 3.40
C GLU A 91 17.51 7.44 2.15
N HIS A 92 18.74 7.18 1.76
CA HIS A 92 19.45 8.01 0.75
C HIS A 92 18.82 7.93 -0.64
N THR A 93 18.54 6.73 -1.15
CA THR A 93 18.00 6.55 -2.49
C THR A 93 16.58 6.03 -2.45
N MET A 94 15.85 6.17 -3.57
CA MET A 94 14.49 5.60 -3.67
C MET A 94 14.53 4.08 -3.61
N SER A 95 15.57 3.45 -4.15
CA SER A 95 15.75 1.99 -4.04
C SER A 95 15.87 1.56 -2.59
N ASP A 96 16.65 2.28 -1.80
CA ASP A 96 16.82 2.00 -0.37
C ASP A 96 15.50 2.19 0.39
N ARG A 97 14.80 3.27 0.10
CA ARG A 97 13.51 3.59 0.72
C ARG A 97 12.48 2.51 0.42
N LEU A 98 12.40 2.11 -0.84
CA LEU A 98 11.43 1.09 -1.27
C LEU A 98 11.77 -0.26 -0.65
N ALA A 99 13.03 -0.66 -0.65
CA ALA A 99 13.46 -1.93 -0.04
C ALA A 99 13.13 -1.96 1.45
N ARG A 100 13.42 -0.89 2.17
CA ARG A 100 13.15 -0.83 3.62
C ARG A 100 11.65 -0.84 3.91
N GLU A 101 10.86 -0.11 3.13
CA GLU A 101 9.41 -0.11 3.31
C GLU A 101 8.82 -1.49 3.05
N ILE A 102 9.27 -2.17 2.02
CA ILE A 102 8.81 -3.54 1.71
C ILE A 102 9.20 -4.49 2.85
N MET A 103 10.44 -4.43 3.33
CA MET A 103 10.89 -5.30 4.41
C MET A 103 10.11 -5.04 5.71
N ASP A 104 9.88 -3.78 6.05
CA ASP A 104 9.10 -3.44 7.23
C ASP A 104 7.65 -3.93 7.11
N ALA A 105 7.04 -3.75 5.94
CA ALA A 105 5.69 -4.23 5.69
C ALA A 105 5.59 -5.76 5.76
N ALA A 106 6.60 -6.46 5.25
CA ALA A 106 6.66 -7.93 5.35
C ALA A 106 6.71 -8.40 6.79
N ASN A 107 7.30 -7.60 7.68
CA ASN A 107 7.34 -7.85 9.12
C ASN A 107 6.12 -7.28 9.87
N ASN A 108 5.11 -6.84 9.13
CA ASN A 108 3.87 -6.27 9.66
C ASN A 108 4.12 -4.99 10.48
N THR A 109 5.07 -4.18 10.05
CA THR A 109 5.41 -2.89 10.66
C THR A 109 5.53 -1.81 9.59
N GLY A 110 5.73 -0.58 10.03
CA GLY A 110 5.94 0.55 9.13
C GLY A 110 4.68 1.33 8.80
N ALA A 111 4.87 2.44 8.07
CA ALA A 111 3.80 3.38 7.79
C ALA A 111 2.69 2.83 6.89
N SER A 112 3.05 1.98 5.93
CA SER A 112 2.07 1.36 5.03
C SER A 112 1.10 0.46 5.79
N VAL A 113 1.63 -0.35 6.71
CA VAL A 113 0.81 -1.22 7.56
C VAL A 113 -0.05 -0.39 8.50
N LYS A 114 0.51 0.68 9.05
CA LYS A 114 -0.24 1.61 9.89
C LYS A 114 -1.40 2.23 9.13
N LYS A 115 -1.19 2.59 7.88
CA LYS A 115 -2.26 3.13 7.01
C LYS A 115 -3.39 2.14 6.85
N ARG A 116 -3.07 0.85 6.63
CA ARG A 116 -4.10 -0.19 6.57
C ARG A 116 -4.88 -0.29 7.88
N GLU A 117 -4.16 -0.29 9.01
CA GLU A 117 -4.78 -0.36 10.33
C GLU A 117 -5.69 0.84 10.58
N ASP A 118 -5.24 2.05 10.23
CA ASP A 118 -6.03 3.26 10.38
C ASP A 118 -7.28 3.23 9.50
N THR A 119 -7.16 2.73 8.28
CA THR A 119 -8.29 2.59 7.34
C THR A 119 -9.31 1.59 7.89
N HIS A 120 -8.86 0.46 8.42
CA HIS A 120 -9.74 -0.54 9.02
C HIS A 120 -10.42 0.00 10.29
N ARG A 121 -9.68 0.76 11.09
CA ARG A 121 -10.23 1.38 12.30
C ARG A 121 -11.30 2.40 11.94
N MET A 122 -11.08 3.20 10.90
CA MET A 122 -12.05 4.16 10.41
C MET A 122 -13.31 3.46 9.88
N ALA A 123 -13.15 2.37 9.13
CA ALA A 123 -14.27 1.58 8.64
C ALA A 123 -15.06 0.96 9.79
N GLU A 124 -14.39 0.47 10.82
CA GLU A 124 -15.04 -0.09 12.01
C GLU A 124 -15.79 0.99 12.79
N ALA A 125 -15.19 2.17 12.94
CA ALA A 125 -15.84 3.30 13.62
C ALA A 125 -17.12 3.75 12.88
N ASN A 126 -17.16 3.56 11.57
CA ASN A 126 -18.32 3.95 10.74
C ASN A 126 -19.23 2.77 10.41
N ARG A 127 -19.10 1.67 11.13
CA ARG A 127 -19.86 0.45 10.90
C ARG A 127 -21.37 0.67 10.96
N ALA A 128 -21.82 1.57 11.82
CA ALA A 128 -23.24 1.88 11.97
C ALA A 128 -23.87 2.43 10.69
N PHE A 129 -23.05 2.96 9.78
CA PHE A 129 -23.51 3.53 8.53
C PHE A 129 -23.47 2.54 7.35
N ALA A 130 -23.16 1.27 7.60
CA ALA A 130 -23.03 0.27 6.54
C ALA A 130 -24.34 0.10 5.75
N HIS A 131 -25.48 0.34 6.36
CA HIS A 131 -26.78 0.26 5.71
C HIS A 131 -27.02 1.36 4.67
N TYR A 132 -26.19 2.41 4.65
CA TYR A 132 -26.25 3.47 3.65
C TYR A 132 -25.44 3.17 2.40
N ARG A 133 -24.69 2.07 2.37
CA ARG A 133 -23.86 1.76 1.20
C ARG A 133 -24.72 1.47 -0.04
N TRP A 134 -24.15 1.77 -1.20
CA TRP A 134 -24.82 1.69 -2.48
C TRP A 134 -24.20 0.69 -3.44
#